data_832bcdf47cf60b47e9fdf2dc93365dcf
#
_entry.id   832bcdf47cf60b47e9fdf2dc93365dcf
#
_cell.length_a   1.000
_cell.length_b   1.000
_cell.length_c   1.000
_cell.angle_alpha   90.00
_cell.angle_beta   90.00
_cell.angle_gamma   90.00
#
_symmetry.space_group_name_H-M   'P 1'
#
loop_
_entity.id
_entity.type
_entity.pdbx_description
1 polymer ?
#
loop_
_entity_poly.entity_id
_entity_poly.type
_entity_poly.pdbx_seq_one_letter_code
_entity_poly.pdbx_strand_id
1 'polypeptide(L)'
;MPASVGFLVIDATDPQRLADFWCGLLDVTVESSVGDGQFIVLAPAKDGLTVGFQQVSGAKAGKNRVHLDLIVEDLDLATAEIEALGRSWLEPGNTRELEGFQWRCMADPEGNEFDIDIMPG
;
A
#
# COMPACT_ATOMS: atom_id res chain seq x y z
N MET A 1 9.70 -26.49 -8.42
CA MET A 1 8.35 -26.44 -8.97
C MET A 1 7.92 -25.01 -9.21
N PRO A 2 7.17 -24.77 -10.27
CA PRO A 2 6.67 -23.42 -10.46
C PRO A 2 5.60 -23.09 -9.41
N ALA A 3 5.71 -21.89 -8.84
CA ALA A 3 4.73 -21.36 -7.92
C ALA A 3 4.13 -20.08 -8.50
N SER A 4 2.96 -19.70 -8.05
CA SER A 4 2.34 -18.44 -8.43
C SER A 4 2.06 -17.61 -7.19
N VAL A 5 2.03 -16.29 -7.37
CA VAL A 5 1.70 -15.39 -6.27
C VAL A 5 0.18 -15.25 -6.21
N GLY A 6 -0.41 -15.73 -5.09
CA GLY A 6 -1.85 -15.62 -4.88
C GLY A 6 -2.23 -14.30 -4.22
N PHE A 7 -1.49 -13.93 -3.19
CA PHE A 7 -1.79 -12.75 -2.39
C PHE A 7 -0.52 -12.04 -1.96
N LEU A 8 -0.61 -10.72 -1.80
CA LEU A 8 0.31 -9.95 -0.99
C LEU A 8 -0.40 -9.68 0.33
N VAL A 9 0.11 -10.18 1.44
CA VAL A 9 -0.53 -10.02 2.74
C VAL A 9 0.28 -9.06 3.59
N ILE A 10 -0.41 -8.07 4.16
CA ILE A 10 0.17 -7.08 5.05
C ILE A 10 -0.35 -7.37 6.46
N ASP A 11 0.57 -7.53 7.41
CA ASP A 11 0.19 -7.70 8.81
C ASP A 11 -0.35 -6.38 9.36
N ALA A 12 -1.41 -6.46 10.15
CA ALA A 12 -2.13 -5.28 10.62
C ALA A 12 -2.62 -5.48 12.06
N THR A 13 -2.51 -4.45 12.88
CA THR A 13 -3.18 -4.47 14.17
C THR A 13 -4.67 -4.21 14.00
N ASP A 14 -5.04 -3.46 12.96
CA ASP A 14 -6.43 -3.17 12.60
C ASP A 14 -6.64 -3.39 11.10
N PRO A 15 -6.95 -4.64 10.68
CA PRO A 15 -7.10 -4.95 9.25
C PRO A 15 -8.14 -4.10 8.53
N GLN A 16 -9.25 -3.75 9.19
CA GLN A 16 -10.30 -2.95 8.55
C GLN A 16 -9.81 -1.55 8.20
N ARG A 17 -9.04 -0.94 9.09
CA ARG A 17 -8.48 0.39 8.85
C ARG A 17 -7.52 0.38 7.67
N LEU A 18 -6.66 -0.65 7.57
CA LEU A 18 -5.78 -0.81 6.43
C LEU A 18 -6.56 -1.10 5.16
N ALA A 19 -7.58 -1.96 5.24
CA ALA A 19 -8.42 -2.25 4.08
C ALA A 19 -9.07 -0.98 3.54
N ASP A 20 -9.59 -0.12 4.41
CA ASP A 20 -10.21 1.14 3.98
C ASP A 20 -9.20 2.04 3.25
N PHE A 21 -8.00 2.17 3.80
CA PHE A 21 -6.93 2.97 3.16
C PHE A 21 -6.56 2.43 1.78
N TRP A 22 -6.23 1.12 1.72
CA TRP A 22 -5.77 0.50 0.47
C TRP A 22 -6.87 0.38 -0.58
N CYS A 23 -8.14 0.21 -0.16
CA CYS A 23 -9.28 0.28 -1.10
C CYS A 23 -9.34 1.63 -1.79
N GLY A 24 -9.16 2.72 -1.03
CA GLY A 24 -9.14 4.06 -1.60
C GLY A 24 -7.97 4.29 -2.54
N LEU A 25 -6.81 3.76 -2.17
CA LEU A 25 -5.58 3.95 -2.95
C LEU A 25 -5.58 3.13 -4.24
N LEU A 26 -6.05 1.89 -4.20
CA LEU A 26 -6.06 0.98 -5.34
C LEU A 26 -7.36 1.01 -6.15
N ASP A 27 -8.36 1.75 -5.68
CA ASP A 27 -9.70 1.81 -6.28
C ASP A 27 -10.33 0.43 -6.41
N VAL A 28 -10.38 -0.28 -5.29
CA VAL A 28 -10.99 -1.60 -5.19
C VAL A 28 -11.88 -1.67 -3.96
N THR A 29 -12.62 -2.78 -3.84
CA THR A 29 -13.49 -3.05 -2.68
C THR A 29 -13.03 -4.31 -1.96
N VAL A 30 -13.53 -4.52 -0.74
CA VAL A 30 -13.31 -5.75 0.00
C VAL A 30 -14.04 -6.89 -0.71
N GLU A 31 -13.33 -7.98 -0.99
CA GLU A 31 -13.92 -9.16 -1.61
C GLU A 31 -14.39 -10.17 -0.57
N SER A 32 -13.59 -10.39 0.47
CA SER A 32 -13.97 -11.31 1.53
C SER A 32 -13.36 -10.92 2.87
N SER A 33 -14.02 -11.35 3.94
CA SER A 33 -13.55 -11.16 5.31
C SER A 33 -13.87 -12.43 6.07
N VAL A 34 -12.87 -13.02 6.71
CA VAL A 34 -13.03 -14.26 7.47
C VAL A 34 -12.50 -14.07 8.89
N GLY A 35 -12.90 -14.97 9.80
CA GLY A 35 -12.45 -14.92 11.18
C GLY A 35 -12.89 -13.65 11.90
N ASP A 36 -14.08 -13.13 11.61
CA ASP A 36 -14.60 -11.91 12.22
C ASP A 36 -13.68 -10.70 12.00
N GLY A 37 -13.21 -10.56 10.77
CA GLY A 37 -12.32 -9.45 10.38
C GLY A 37 -10.84 -9.69 10.64
N GLN A 38 -10.46 -10.89 11.06
CA GLN A 38 -9.05 -11.21 11.28
C GLN A 38 -8.24 -11.29 9.99
N PHE A 39 -8.91 -11.64 8.90
CA PHE A 39 -8.28 -11.68 7.58
C PHE A 39 -9.22 -11.05 6.56
N ILE A 40 -8.77 -9.99 5.92
CA ILE A 40 -9.56 -9.24 4.94
C ILE A 40 -8.82 -9.30 3.60
N VAL A 41 -9.53 -9.67 2.54
CA VAL A 41 -8.97 -9.75 1.19
C VAL A 41 -9.71 -8.76 0.30
N LEU A 42 -8.94 -7.97 -0.43
CA LEU A 42 -9.48 -7.01 -1.39
C LEU A 42 -9.73 -7.70 -2.74
N ALA A 43 -10.61 -7.11 -3.54
CA ALA A 43 -10.74 -7.49 -4.92
C ALA A 43 -9.42 -7.22 -5.66
N PRO A 44 -9.12 -7.95 -6.76
CA PRO A 44 -7.89 -7.72 -7.50
C PRO A 44 -7.77 -6.28 -8.00
N ALA A 45 -6.57 -5.70 -7.87
CA ALA A 45 -6.27 -4.42 -8.47
C ALA A 45 -6.22 -4.55 -9.99
N LYS A 46 -6.19 -3.42 -10.68
CA LYS A 46 -6.22 -3.41 -12.16
C LYS A 46 -5.07 -4.17 -12.81
N ASP A 47 -3.96 -4.33 -12.09
CA ASP A 47 -2.80 -5.11 -12.56
C ASP A 47 -2.87 -6.59 -12.18
N GLY A 48 -3.96 -7.01 -11.53
CA GLY A 48 -4.19 -8.38 -11.10
C GLY A 48 -3.66 -8.72 -9.70
N LEU A 49 -2.96 -7.80 -9.03
CA LEU A 49 -2.47 -8.05 -7.67
C LEU A 49 -3.61 -8.06 -6.66
N THR A 50 -3.66 -9.10 -5.84
CA THR A 50 -4.62 -9.20 -4.73
C THR A 50 -3.90 -8.93 -3.42
N VAL A 51 -4.40 -7.95 -2.67
CA VAL A 51 -3.85 -7.55 -1.37
C VAL A 51 -4.77 -8.03 -0.26
N GLY A 52 -4.19 -8.59 0.79
CA GLY A 52 -4.92 -8.99 1.98
C GLY A 52 -4.27 -8.43 3.24
N PHE A 53 -5.02 -8.47 4.34
CA PHE A 53 -4.57 -7.97 5.63
C PHE A 53 -4.85 -9.03 6.68
N GLN A 54 -3.84 -9.35 7.48
CA GLN A 54 -3.93 -10.36 8.53
C GLN A 54 -3.71 -9.71 9.88
N GLN A 55 -4.61 -9.95 10.82
CA GLN A 55 -4.48 -9.38 12.16
C GLN A 55 -3.29 -9.97 12.90
N VAL A 56 -2.49 -9.09 13.48
CA VAL A 56 -1.39 -9.43 14.38
C VAL A 56 -1.51 -8.60 15.64
N SER A 57 -0.84 -9.03 16.71
CA SER A 57 -0.96 -8.36 18.00
C SER A 57 0.04 -7.23 18.20
N GLY A 58 1.14 -7.21 17.44
CA GLY A 58 2.21 -6.23 17.63
C GLY A 58 2.21 -5.16 16.54
N ALA A 59 2.45 -3.92 16.93
CA ALA A 59 2.64 -2.84 15.97
C ALA A 59 3.92 -3.07 15.15
N LYS A 60 3.94 -2.50 13.95
CA LYS A 60 5.13 -2.55 13.09
C LYS A 60 6.34 -1.97 13.81
N ALA A 61 7.46 -2.67 13.75
CA ALA A 61 8.73 -2.21 14.29
C ALA A 61 9.80 -2.30 13.20
N GLY A 62 10.59 -1.24 13.09
CA GLY A 62 11.66 -1.18 12.12
C GLY A 62 11.21 -0.90 10.69
N LYS A 63 12.14 -1.00 9.76
CA LYS A 63 11.90 -0.72 8.35
C LYS A 63 11.31 -1.94 7.65
N ASN A 64 10.46 -1.70 6.65
CA ASN A 64 10.01 -2.75 5.75
C ASN A 64 11.19 -3.41 5.05
N ARG A 65 11.12 -4.70 4.86
CA ARG A 65 12.07 -5.42 4.02
C ARG A 65 11.55 -5.59 2.60
N VAL A 66 10.25 -5.45 2.42
CA VAL A 66 9.57 -5.46 1.12
C VAL A 66 8.63 -4.25 1.09
N HIS A 67 8.62 -3.53 0.00
CA HIS A 67 7.67 -2.44 -0.19
C HIS A 67 7.08 -2.49 -1.61
N LEU A 68 5.86 -1.99 -1.75
CA LEU A 68 5.24 -1.81 -3.05
C LEU A 68 5.65 -0.46 -3.63
N ASP A 69 5.84 -0.42 -4.93
CA ASP A 69 5.97 0.81 -5.69
C ASP A 69 4.73 0.93 -6.57
N LEU A 70 3.97 1.99 -6.36
CA LEU A 70 2.75 2.24 -7.14
C LEU A 70 3.06 3.23 -8.24
N ILE A 71 2.75 2.87 -9.48
CA ILE A 71 2.96 3.74 -10.62
C ILE A 71 1.79 4.72 -10.67
N VAL A 72 2.10 6.02 -10.70
CA VAL A 72 1.10 7.08 -10.76
C VAL A 72 1.43 8.03 -11.90
N GLU A 73 0.45 8.83 -12.33
CA GLU A 73 0.65 9.79 -13.41
C GLU A 73 1.15 11.14 -12.91
N ASP A 74 0.80 11.50 -11.67
CA ASP A 74 1.11 12.80 -11.09
C ASP A 74 1.43 12.63 -9.60
N LEU A 75 2.67 12.92 -9.21
CA LEU A 75 3.12 12.75 -7.83
C LEU A 75 2.41 13.69 -6.85
N ASP A 76 2.16 14.94 -7.25
CA ASP A 76 1.50 15.89 -6.36
C ASP A 76 0.05 15.50 -6.11
N LEU A 77 -0.66 15.08 -7.14
CA LEU A 77 -2.04 14.64 -7.02
C LEU A 77 -2.14 13.37 -6.18
N ALA A 78 -1.28 12.40 -6.44
CA ALA A 78 -1.24 11.16 -5.66
C ALA A 78 -0.90 11.43 -4.20
N THR A 79 0.05 12.32 -3.92
CA THR A 79 0.41 12.69 -2.55
C THR A 79 -0.80 13.28 -1.82
N ALA A 80 -1.54 14.19 -2.47
CA ALA A 80 -2.72 14.80 -1.87
C ALA A 80 -3.80 13.76 -1.57
N GLU A 81 -4.03 12.81 -2.47
CA GLU A 81 -5.00 11.74 -2.26
C GLU A 81 -4.60 10.84 -1.09
N ILE A 82 -3.33 10.48 -0.98
CA ILE A 82 -2.81 9.65 0.11
C ILE A 82 -2.97 10.37 1.45
N GLU A 83 -2.63 11.65 1.50
CA GLU A 83 -2.79 12.45 2.71
C GLU A 83 -4.27 12.56 3.11
N ALA A 84 -5.17 12.67 2.15
CA ALA A 84 -6.61 12.70 2.42
C ALA A 84 -7.13 11.38 2.96
N LEU A 85 -6.48 10.25 2.61
CA LEU A 85 -6.83 8.93 3.14
C LEU A 85 -6.26 8.69 4.55
N GLY A 86 -5.54 9.65 5.10
CA GLY A 86 -5.11 9.64 6.48
C GLY A 86 -3.67 9.23 6.69
N ARG A 87 -2.83 9.35 5.65
CA ARG A 87 -1.42 9.08 5.88
C ARG A 87 -0.45 9.92 5.07
N SER A 88 0.84 9.74 5.35
CA SER A 88 1.76 10.81 5.15
C SER A 88 2.88 10.49 4.18
N TRP A 89 3.38 11.53 3.60
CA TRP A 89 4.65 11.58 2.89
C TRP A 89 5.77 11.54 3.93
N LEU A 90 6.55 10.46 3.95
CA LEU A 90 7.57 10.22 4.97
C LEU A 90 8.73 11.23 4.92
N GLU A 91 9.04 11.74 3.74
CA GLU A 91 10.09 12.72 3.53
C GLU A 91 9.50 13.96 2.87
N PRO A 92 8.69 14.76 3.58
CA PRO A 92 7.97 15.88 2.97
C PRO A 92 8.92 16.82 2.20
N GLY A 93 8.54 17.14 0.96
CA GLY A 93 9.33 17.99 0.07
C GLY A 93 10.44 17.28 -0.64
N ASN A 94 10.67 16.00 -0.40
CA ASN A 94 11.73 15.23 -1.05
C ASN A 94 11.18 14.28 -2.10
N THR A 95 11.36 14.63 -3.38
CA THR A 95 11.12 13.72 -4.50
C THR A 95 12.47 13.17 -4.92
N ARG A 96 12.63 11.86 -4.80
CA ARG A 96 13.86 11.18 -5.17
C ARG A 96 13.91 10.96 -6.68
N GLU A 97 15.10 10.87 -7.20
CA GLU A 97 15.31 10.66 -8.63
C GLU A 97 16.52 9.78 -8.88
N LEU A 98 16.40 8.85 -9.81
CA LEU A 98 17.51 8.02 -10.28
C LEU A 98 17.24 7.65 -11.75
N GLU A 99 18.09 8.11 -12.65
CA GLU A 99 18.03 7.77 -14.08
C GLU A 99 16.64 7.97 -14.71
N GLY A 100 15.97 9.06 -14.36
CA GLY A 100 14.66 9.41 -14.90
C GLY A 100 13.48 8.88 -14.10
N PHE A 101 13.70 7.94 -13.18
CA PHE A 101 12.69 7.55 -12.22
C PHE A 101 12.55 8.63 -11.16
N GLN A 102 11.32 8.96 -10.82
CA GLN A 102 11.03 9.85 -9.69
C GLN A 102 10.08 9.14 -8.75
N TRP A 103 10.33 9.25 -7.44
CA TRP A 103 9.46 8.62 -6.46
C TRP A 103 9.42 9.36 -5.14
N ARG A 104 8.38 9.09 -4.38
CA ARG A 104 8.21 9.58 -3.02
C ARG A 104 7.91 8.41 -2.10
N CYS A 105 8.46 8.46 -0.89
CA CYS A 105 8.24 7.44 0.13
C CYS A 105 7.05 7.83 0.99
N MET A 106 6.07 6.95 1.06
CA MET A 106 4.81 7.13 1.77
C MET A 106 4.67 6.08 2.85
N ALA A 107 3.71 6.26 3.75
CA ALA A 107 3.34 5.24 4.72
C ALA A 107 1.83 5.12 4.82
N ASP A 108 1.34 3.91 5.07
CA ASP A 108 -0.06 3.67 5.35
C ASP A 108 -0.38 3.96 6.84
N PRO A 109 -1.65 3.85 7.27
CA PRO A 109 -2.01 4.17 8.66
C PRO A 109 -1.31 3.39 9.75
N GLU A 110 -0.71 2.26 9.44
CA GLU A 110 0.07 1.48 10.42
C GLU A 110 1.57 1.60 10.23
N GLY A 111 2.01 2.53 9.38
CA GLY A 111 3.43 2.80 9.18
C GLY A 111 4.09 1.89 8.14
N ASN A 112 3.33 1.09 7.41
CA ASN A 112 3.90 0.29 6.33
C ASN A 112 4.31 1.21 5.19
N GLU A 113 5.58 1.13 4.81
CA GLU A 113 6.15 2.00 3.80
C GLU A 113 5.82 1.49 2.40
N PHE A 114 5.49 2.41 1.51
CA PHE A 114 5.33 2.15 0.08
C PHE A 114 5.75 3.39 -0.69
N ASP A 115 6.05 3.22 -1.96
CA ASP A 115 6.46 4.34 -2.80
C ASP A 115 5.42 4.62 -3.87
N ILE A 116 5.37 5.87 -4.30
CA ILE A 116 4.64 6.27 -5.51
C ILE A 116 5.67 6.75 -6.51
N ASP A 117 5.59 6.22 -7.73
CA ASP A 117 6.62 6.39 -8.74
C ASP A 117 6.05 6.94 -10.04
N ILE A 118 6.86 7.79 -10.70
CA ILE A 118 6.68 8.11 -12.11
C ILE A 118 7.79 7.41 -12.88
N MET A 119 7.40 6.63 -13.87
CA MET A 119 8.32 5.94 -14.74
C MET A 119 8.98 6.94 -15.70
N PRO A 120 10.24 6.70 -16.12
CA PRO A 120 10.87 7.52 -17.14
C PRO A 120 10.08 7.40 -18.44
N GLY A 121 9.76 8.55 -19.01
CA GLY A 121 8.88 8.60 -20.18
C GLY A 121 9.58 8.62 -21.50
#